data_f1494f79e411199d9201bc7a4729a9b7
#
_entry.id   f1494f79e411199d9201bc7a4729a9b7
#
_cell.length_a   1.000
_cell.length_b   1.000
_cell.length_c   1.000
_cell.angle_alpha   90.00
_cell.angle_beta   90.00
_cell.angle_gamma   90.00
#
_symmetry.space_group_name_H-M   'P 1'
#
loop_
_entity.id
_entity.type
_entity.pdbx_description
1 polymer ?
#
loop_
_entity_poly.entity_id
_entity_poly.type
_entity_poly.pdbx_seq_one_letter_code
_entity_poly.pdbx_strand_id
1 'polypeptide(L)'
;MYKRQVYPYDWGFIPATKSEDGDPLDALILHDAACPVGCLVECRPLAVLKVMQQEKGKEPQRNDRYLLLPQADKSIRKDILTERLKSELEQFFCAVVLGSEKTLTLQGWSDADAAMKAIRKSARRIAD
;
A
#
# COMPACT_ATOMS: atom_id res chain seq x y z
N MET A 1 20.74 -24.57 1.11
CA MET A 1 21.00 -23.26 0.53
C MET A 1 20.13 -22.21 1.20
N TYR A 2 20.74 -21.19 1.68
CA TYR A 2 20.00 -20.09 2.19
C TYR A 2 19.33 -19.33 1.04
N LYS A 3 18.04 -19.20 1.11
CA LYS A 3 17.33 -18.44 0.11
C LYS A 3 16.92 -17.09 0.70
N ARG A 4 17.49 -16.03 0.17
CA ARG A 4 17.09 -14.71 0.60
C ARG A 4 15.64 -14.46 0.21
N GLN A 5 14.87 -14.05 1.17
CA GLN A 5 13.52 -13.62 0.89
C GLN A 5 13.56 -12.27 0.21
N VAL A 6 13.19 -12.24 -1.06
CA VAL A 6 13.10 -10.98 -1.80
C VAL A 6 11.63 -10.67 -1.99
N TYR A 7 11.21 -9.53 -1.48
CA TYR A 7 9.83 -9.12 -1.68
C TYR A 7 9.67 -8.67 -3.13
N PRO A 8 8.64 -9.13 -3.84
CA PRO A 8 8.41 -8.74 -5.22
C PRO A 8 7.81 -7.33 -5.33
N TYR A 9 7.89 -6.55 -4.28
CA TYR A 9 7.34 -5.20 -4.23
C TYR A 9 8.12 -4.36 -3.24
N ASP A 10 8.13 -3.06 -3.51
CA ASP A 10 8.74 -2.09 -2.61
C ASP A 10 7.70 -1.44 -1.75
N TRP A 11 8.04 -1.24 -0.50
CA TRP A 11 7.23 -0.48 0.44
C TRP A 11 7.62 0.98 0.38
N GLY A 12 6.63 1.87 0.27
CA GLY A 12 6.90 3.29 0.22
C GLY A 12 5.69 4.11 0.60
N PHE A 13 5.68 5.35 0.16
CA PHE A 13 4.57 6.25 0.42
C PHE A 13 4.33 7.15 -0.79
N ILE A 14 3.15 7.75 -0.84
CA ILE A 14 2.77 8.66 -1.91
C ILE A 14 3.03 10.08 -1.42
N PRO A 15 3.99 10.82 -2.01
CA PRO A 15 4.29 12.19 -1.59
C PRO A 15 3.10 13.12 -1.77
N ALA A 16 3.07 14.20 -1.01
CA ALA A 16 2.04 15.23 -1.07
C ALA A 16 0.64 14.67 -0.82
N THR A 17 0.52 13.66 0.01
CA THR A 17 -0.75 13.10 0.48
C THR A 17 -0.75 13.04 2.00
N LYS A 18 -1.95 12.90 2.57
CA LYS A 18 -2.08 12.85 4.02
C LYS A 18 -3.25 11.94 4.39
N SER A 19 -2.97 10.91 5.18
CA SER A 19 -3.99 10.01 5.70
C SER A 19 -4.58 10.57 7.00
N GLU A 20 -5.53 9.83 7.58
CA GLU A 20 -6.16 10.26 8.84
C GLU A 20 -5.17 10.37 9.99
N ASP A 21 -4.12 9.56 9.97
CA ASP A 21 -3.11 9.57 11.03
C ASP A 21 -2.09 10.70 10.86
N GLY A 22 -2.20 11.50 9.82
CA GLY A 22 -1.29 12.61 9.57
C GLY A 22 -0.09 12.29 8.71
N ASP A 23 0.17 11.02 8.46
CA ASP A 23 1.29 10.56 7.63
C ASP A 23 0.89 10.47 6.16
N PRO A 24 1.86 10.47 5.24
CA PRO A 24 1.56 10.20 3.84
C PRO A 24 0.92 8.82 3.66
N LEU A 25 0.18 8.64 2.56
CA LEU A 25 -0.45 7.37 2.26
C LEU A 25 0.60 6.30 2.01
N ASP A 26 0.42 5.14 2.64
CA ASP A 26 1.31 3.99 2.45
C ASP A 26 1.03 3.32 1.12
N ALA A 27 2.10 2.87 0.47
CA ALA A 27 1.99 2.24 -0.84
C ALA A 27 2.93 1.06 -0.97
N LEU A 28 2.48 0.07 -1.73
CA LEU A 28 3.30 -1.03 -2.19
C LEU A 28 3.41 -0.94 -3.71
N ILE A 29 4.62 -1.04 -4.22
CA ILE A 29 4.85 -1.00 -5.65
C ILE A 29 5.22 -2.40 -6.11
N LEU A 30 4.41 -2.95 -7.03
CA LEU A 30 4.69 -4.24 -7.65
C LEU A 30 5.60 -4.00 -8.84
N HIS A 31 6.85 -4.49 -8.77
CA HIS A 31 7.74 -4.40 -9.91
C HIS A 31 8.84 -5.45 -9.81
N ASP A 32 9.50 -5.70 -10.94
CA ASP A 32 10.46 -6.78 -11.07
C ASP A 32 11.81 -6.47 -10.44
N ALA A 33 12.11 -5.20 -10.26
CA ALA A 33 13.39 -4.77 -9.72
C ALA A 33 13.19 -3.81 -8.57
N ALA A 34 13.87 -4.06 -7.45
CA ALA A 34 13.82 -3.18 -6.30
C ALA A 34 14.45 -1.83 -6.61
N CYS A 35 13.87 -0.77 -6.05
CA CYS A 35 14.47 0.56 -6.12
C CYS A 35 15.24 0.87 -4.85
N PRO A 36 16.34 1.62 -4.95
CA PRO A 36 17.04 2.09 -3.75
C PRO A 36 16.16 3.00 -2.92
N VAL A 37 16.46 3.05 -1.63
CA VAL A 37 15.78 4.00 -0.73
C VAL A 37 16.00 5.43 -1.23
N GLY A 38 14.92 6.20 -1.26
CA GLY A 38 14.96 7.56 -1.79
C GLY A 38 14.65 7.68 -3.28
N CYS A 39 14.46 6.56 -3.95
CA CYS A 39 14.07 6.55 -5.36
C CYS A 39 12.64 7.03 -5.53
N LEU A 40 12.40 7.86 -6.54
CA LEU A 40 11.07 8.33 -6.88
C LEU A 40 10.60 7.60 -8.13
N VAL A 41 9.47 6.92 -8.02
CA VAL A 41 8.93 6.10 -9.11
C VAL A 41 7.56 6.61 -9.52
N GLU A 42 7.39 6.90 -10.81
CA GLU A 42 6.07 7.24 -11.33
C GLU A 42 5.23 5.98 -11.45
N CYS A 43 4.04 6.01 -10.85
CA CYS A 43 3.18 4.84 -10.76
C CYS A 43 1.75 5.15 -11.16
N ARG A 44 1.00 4.07 -11.43
CA ARG A 44 -0.45 4.13 -11.58
C ARG A 44 -1.07 3.22 -10.52
N PRO A 45 -2.25 3.57 -10.00
CA PRO A 45 -2.89 2.73 -8.99
C PRO A 45 -3.45 1.45 -9.61
N LEU A 46 -3.32 0.35 -8.88
CA LEU A 46 -3.93 -0.93 -9.24
C LEU A 46 -5.15 -1.20 -8.37
N ALA A 47 -5.02 -0.96 -7.07
CA ALA A 47 -6.08 -1.25 -6.12
C ALA A 47 -5.77 -0.60 -4.78
N VAL A 48 -6.72 -0.64 -3.88
CA VAL A 48 -6.51 -0.22 -2.50
C VAL A 48 -7.11 -1.26 -1.56
N LEU A 49 -6.35 -1.63 -0.54
CA LEU A 49 -6.85 -2.47 0.55
C LEU A 49 -7.26 -1.55 1.68
N LYS A 50 -8.52 -1.59 2.05
CA LYS A 50 -9.04 -0.76 3.12
C LYS A 50 -8.67 -1.38 4.45
N VAL A 51 -8.05 -0.60 5.31
CA VAL A 51 -7.50 -1.07 6.58
C VAL A 51 -7.84 -0.08 7.68
N MET A 52 -8.34 -0.61 8.79
CA MET A 52 -8.43 0.14 10.04
C MET A 52 -7.29 -0.32 10.93
N GLN A 53 -6.54 0.62 11.45
CA GLN A 53 -5.41 0.36 12.32
C GLN A 53 -5.70 0.92 13.71
N GLN A 54 -5.47 0.11 14.71
CA GLN A 54 -5.61 0.53 16.09
C GLN A 54 -4.34 0.26 16.86
N GLU A 55 -3.81 1.28 17.50
CA GLU A 55 -2.71 1.16 18.43
C GLU A 55 -3.28 1.08 19.85
N LYS A 56 -2.66 0.27 20.70
CA LYS A 56 -3.14 0.08 22.06
C LYS A 56 -3.31 1.41 22.79
N GLY A 57 -4.49 1.64 23.33
CA GLY A 57 -4.79 2.86 24.07
C GLY A 57 -5.18 4.05 23.20
N LYS A 58 -5.32 3.86 21.90
CA LYS A 58 -5.68 4.92 20.96
C LYS A 58 -6.92 4.56 20.16
N GLU A 59 -7.55 5.56 19.57
CA GLU A 59 -8.70 5.36 18.71
C GLU A 59 -8.28 4.71 17.40
N PRO A 60 -9.13 3.85 16.82
CA PRO A 60 -8.85 3.29 15.50
C PRO A 60 -8.75 4.41 14.45
N GLN A 61 -7.83 4.25 13.52
CA GLN A 61 -7.65 5.19 12.42
C GLN A 61 -7.59 4.44 11.11
N ARG A 62 -8.06 5.08 10.06
CA ARG A 62 -7.98 4.51 8.72
C ARG A 62 -6.57 4.63 8.20
N ASN A 63 -6.03 3.53 7.72
CA ASN A 63 -4.68 3.50 7.16
C ASN A 63 -4.65 2.52 5.98
N ASP A 64 -5.30 2.92 4.89
CA ASP A 64 -5.43 2.09 3.72
C ASP A 64 -4.08 1.85 3.04
N ARG A 65 -3.94 0.70 2.40
CA ARG A 65 -2.73 0.30 1.68
C ARG A 65 -2.99 0.40 0.19
N TYR A 66 -2.21 1.22 -0.50
CA TYR A 66 -2.36 1.44 -1.94
C TYR A 66 -1.39 0.54 -2.68
N LEU A 67 -1.91 -0.17 -3.68
CA LEU A 67 -1.13 -1.06 -4.52
C LEU A 67 -0.92 -0.39 -5.85
N LEU A 68 0.34 -0.17 -6.21
CA LEU A 68 0.70 0.63 -7.37
C LEU A 68 1.54 -0.17 -8.35
N LEU A 69 1.47 0.20 -9.62
CA LEU A 69 2.31 -0.35 -10.67
C LEU A 69 3.16 0.75 -11.25
N PRO A 70 4.46 0.49 -11.54
CA PRO A 70 5.28 1.49 -12.22
C PRO A 70 4.72 1.82 -13.59
N GLN A 71 4.71 3.10 -13.95
CA GLN A 71 4.22 3.54 -15.26
C GLN A 71 5.05 2.96 -16.40
N ALA A 72 6.36 2.85 -16.18
CA ALA A 72 7.28 2.39 -17.21
C ALA A 72 7.23 0.87 -17.41
N ASP A 73 6.72 0.13 -16.43
CA ASP A 73 6.68 -1.33 -16.51
C ASP A 73 5.34 -1.79 -17.07
N LYS A 74 5.33 -2.08 -18.36
CA LYS A 74 4.13 -2.54 -19.04
C LYS A 74 4.00 -4.05 -19.05
N SER A 75 4.99 -4.75 -18.52
CA SER A 75 4.94 -6.20 -18.43
C SER A 75 4.00 -6.67 -17.33
N ILE A 76 3.74 -5.83 -16.34
CA ILE A 76 2.82 -6.16 -15.26
C ILE A 76 1.41 -5.75 -15.67
N ARG A 77 0.52 -6.71 -15.70
CA ARG A 77 -0.85 -6.52 -16.18
C ARG A 77 -1.80 -6.32 -15.01
N LYS A 78 -2.92 -5.67 -15.28
CA LYS A 78 -3.94 -5.41 -14.25
C LYS A 78 -4.51 -6.70 -13.65
N ASP A 79 -4.53 -7.78 -14.42
CA ASP A 79 -5.06 -9.05 -13.95
C ASP A 79 -4.09 -9.83 -13.05
N ILE A 80 -2.94 -9.25 -12.75
CA ILE A 80 -1.99 -9.86 -11.82
C ILE A 80 -2.57 -9.95 -10.40
N LEU A 81 -3.52 -9.09 -10.08
CA LEU A 81 -4.13 -9.07 -8.74
C LEU A 81 -5.17 -10.18 -8.60
N THR A 82 -4.67 -11.41 -8.49
CA THR A 82 -5.50 -12.58 -8.27
C THR A 82 -5.92 -12.68 -6.80
N GLU A 83 -6.88 -13.54 -6.52
CA GLU A 83 -7.28 -13.81 -5.14
C GLU A 83 -6.12 -14.35 -4.31
N ARG A 84 -5.25 -15.14 -4.93
CA ARG A 84 -4.06 -15.66 -4.25
C ARG A 84 -3.11 -14.53 -3.86
N LEU A 85 -2.84 -13.59 -4.78
CA LEU A 85 -1.96 -12.46 -4.49
C LEU A 85 -2.56 -11.57 -3.41
N LYS A 86 -3.87 -11.32 -3.48
CA LYS A 86 -4.55 -10.55 -2.43
C LYS A 86 -4.35 -11.19 -1.06
N SER A 87 -4.51 -12.51 -0.99
CA SER A 87 -4.35 -13.24 0.26
C SER A 87 -2.92 -13.14 0.78
N GLU A 88 -1.93 -13.27 -0.10
CA GLU A 88 -0.53 -13.14 0.28
C GLU A 88 -0.22 -11.73 0.81
N LEU A 89 -0.75 -10.71 0.16
CA LEU A 89 -0.55 -9.32 0.60
C LEU A 89 -1.22 -9.07 1.95
N GLU A 90 -2.41 -9.60 2.16
CA GLU A 90 -3.10 -9.46 3.44
C GLU A 90 -2.29 -10.10 4.56
N GLN A 91 -1.73 -11.27 4.33
CA GLN A 91 -0.87 -11.94 5.30
C GLN A 91 0.40 -11.13 5.56
N PHE A 92 0.97 -10.55 4.52
CA PHE A 92 2.16 -9.72 4.65
C PHE A 92 1.88 -8.50 5.55
N PHE A 93 0.79 -7.79 5.30
CA PHE A 93 0.46 -6.61 6.09
C PHE A 93 0.24 -6.97 7.56
N CYS A 94 -0.46 -8.07 7.82
CA CYS A 94 -0.68 -8.51 9.19
C CYS A 94 0.62 -8.95 9.87
N ALA A 95 1.53 -9.57 9.13
CA ALA A 95 2.80 -10.02 9.68
C ALA A 95 3.70 -8.84 10.09
N VAL A 96 3.64 -7.74 9.34
CA VAL A 96 4.47 -6.56 9.62
C VAL A 96 4.18 -5.97 11.00
N VAL A 97 2.95 -6.10 11.50
CA VAL A 97 2.58 -5.54 12.81
C VAL A 97 2.64 -6.55 13.94
N LEU A 98 3.03 -7.80 13.65
CA LEU A 98 3.19 -8.82 14.71
C LEU A 98 4.25 -8.37 15.69
N GLY A 99 3.96 -8.54 16.98
CA GLY A 99 4.88 -8.14 18.04
C GLY A 99 4.83 -6.66 18.39
N SER A 100 4.09 -5.85 17.65
CA SER A 100 3.85 -4.47 17.99
C SER A 100 2.54 -4.33 18.77
N GLU A 101 2.23 -3.12 19.21
CA GLU A 101 0.96 -2.83 19.88
C GLU A 101 -0.16 -2.47 18.91
N LYS A 102 0.10 -2.65 17.60
CA LYS A 102 -0.86 -2.31 16.55
C LYS A 102 -1.66 -3.54 16.12
N THR A 103 -2.91 -3.30 15.80
CA THR A 103 -3.82 -4.32 15.27
C THR A 103 -4.42 -3.80 13.98
N LEU A 104 -4.45 -4.63 12.95
CA LEU A 104 -5.06 -4.27 11.67
C LEU A 104 -6.37 -5.02 11.49
N THR A 105 -7.38 -4.30 11.02
CA THR A 105 -8.64 -4.90 10.57
C THR A 105 -8.75 -4.64 9.09
N LEU A 106 -8.72 -5.71 8.29
CA LEU A 106 -8.80 -5.61 6.84
C LEU A 106 -10.26 -5.55 6.43
N GLN A 107 -10.60 -4.54 5.63
CA GLN A 107 -11.99 -4.27 5.26
C GLN A 107 -12.29 -4.51 3.78
N GLY A 108 -11.36 -5.13 3.09
CA GLY A 108 -11.59 -5.52 1.70
C GLY A 108 -10.88 -4.63 0.70
N TRP A 109 -10.90 -5.10 -0.54
CA TRP A 109 -10.22 -4.45 -1.65
C TRP A 109 -11.18 -3.60 -2.47
N SER A 110 -10.66 -2.49 -3.02
CA SER A 110 -11.37 -1.69 -3.99
C SER A 110 -10.49 -1.52 -5.23
N ASP A 111 -11.10 -1.12 -6.34
CA ASP A 111 -10.43 -1.11 -7.64
C ASP A 111 -9.54 0.13 -7.84
N ALA A 112 -8.96 0.21 -9.03
CA ALA A 112 -8.04 1.30 -9.39
C ALA A 112 -8.73 2.66 -9.34
N ASP A 113 -9.99 2.74 -9.76
CA ASP A 113 -10.72 4.00 -9.75
C ASP A 113 -10.95 4.50 -8.33
N ALA A 114 -11.31 3.61 -7.41
CA ALA A 114 -11.49 3.96 -6.01
C ALA A 114 -10.16 4.42 -5.40
N ALA A 115 -9.07 3.74 -5.74
CA ALA A 115 -7.74 4.11 -5.28
C ALA A 115 -7.36 5.52 -5.76
N MET A 116 -7.59 5.80 -7.04
CA MET A 116 -7.26 7.12 -7.61
C MET A 116 -8.07 8.24 -6.95
N LYS A 117 -9.36 8.00 -6.73
CA LYS A 117 -10.21 9.00 -6.07
C LYS A 117 -9.71 9.30 -4.66
N ALA A 118 -9.34 8.27 -3.91
CA ALA A 118 -8.86 8.44 -2.55
C ALA A 118 -7.52 9.17 -2.51
N ILE A 119 -6.63 8.87 -3.45
CA ILE A 119 -5.34 9.56 -3.55
C ILE A 119 -5.55 11.03 -3.84
N ARG A 120 -6.41 11.37 -4.80
CA ARG A 120 -6.70 12.75 -5.14
C ARG A 120 -7.32 13.52 -3.99
N LYS A 121 -8.23 12.88 -3.27
CA LYS A 121 -8.84 13.49 -2.09
C LYS A 121 -7.80 13.77 -1.01
N SER A 122 -6.89 12.85 -0.81
CA SER A 122 -5.82 13.00 0.19
C SER A 122 -4.85 14.10 -0.20
N ALA A 123 -4.53 14.25 -1.48
CA ALA A 123 -3.68 15.33 -1.97
C ALA A 123 -4.32 16.70 -1.73
N ARG A 124 -5.64 16.80 -1.90
CA ARG A 124 -6.37 18.04 -1.63
C ARG A 124 -6.33 18.47 -0.17
N ARG A 125 -6.28 17.50 0.76
CA ARG A 125 -6.18 17.81 2.19
C ARG A 125 -4.89 18.58 2.52
N ILE A 126 -3.81 18.32 1.79
CA ILE A 126 -2.56 19.03 2.01
C ILE A 126 -2.62 20.44 1.42
N ALA A 127 -3.30 20.59 0.28
CA ALA A 127 -3.45 21.89 -0.37
C ALA A 127 -4.30 22.85 0.45
N ASP A 128 -5.22 22.34 1.24
CA ASP A 128 -6.05 23.11 2.14
C ASP A 128 -5.30 23.41 3.44
#